data_3245e3877ff3810580be09cd692bf2d1
#
_entry.id   3245e3877ff3810580be09cd692bf2d1
#
_cell.length_a   1.000
_cell.length_b   1.000
_cell.length_c   1.000
_cell.angle_alpha   90.00
_cell.angle_beta   90.00
_cell.angle_gamma   90.00
#
_symmetry.space_group_name_H-M   'P 1'
#
loop_
_entity.id
_entity.type
_entity.pdbx_description
1 polymer ?
#
loop_
_entity_poly.entity_id
_entity_poly.type
_entity_poly.pdbx_seq_one_letter_code
_entity_poly.pdbx_strand_id
1 'polypeptide(L)'
;ILILLIFIFNTLITYSIDIKKKFSDKYMIDLHTWLPNTFEELKAFNEDELYKMAVEKYHYHKDKSNFYSQKEFKQIEKFVNIEKVNQYFVERLNKERAKLGLSSDVRIDNTLIKAAKIRSNELAAAKRISHKRPNKTEYWTVFEKVDRSLMEKYSFENILKVSISNEAQMISEKFIANYFFDSWKESPEHWEFMIDPELRKIGVNFSFGSSDDTNFLVQINYGVLFGMR
;
A
#
# COMPACT_ATOMS: atom_id res chain seq x y z
N ILE A 1 -11.54 -27.85 6.88
CA ILE A 1 -11.52 -26.38 7.08
C ILE A 1 -10.48 -26.02 8.14
N LEU A 2 -10.44 -26.67 9.31
CA LEU A 2 -9.47 -26.40 10.37
C LEU A 2 -8.02 -26.67 9.93
N ILE A 3 -7.78 -27.78 9.22
CA ILE A 3 -6.46 -28.17 8.70
C ILE A 3 -5.99 -27.18 7.61
N LEU A 4 -6.90 -26.67 6.78
CA LEU A 4 -6.57 -25.68 5.76
C LEU A 4 -6.21 -24.32 6.39
N LEU A 5 -6.92 -23.91 7.43
CA LEU A 5 -6.61 -22.71 8.21
C LEU A 5 -5.27 -22.83 8.94
N ILE A 6 -4.94 -23.98 9.49
CA ILE A 6 -3.63 -24.25 10.12
C ILE A 6 -2.52 -24.22 9.05
N PHE A 7 -2.78 -24.72 7.83
CA PHE A 7 -1.81 -24.71 6.74
C PHE A 7 -1.61 -23.31 6.17
N ILE A 8 -2.67 -22.53 6.00
CA ILE A 8 -2.61 -21.11 5.58
C ILE A 8 -1.93 -20.30 6.69
N PHE A 9 -2.23 -20.58 7.95
CA PHE A 9 -1.63 -19.91 9.09
C PHE A 9 -0.15 -20.28 9.24
N ASN A 10 0.22 -21.55 9.06
CA ASN A 10 1.62 -22.00 9.06
C ASN A 10 2.40 -21.45 7.85
N THR A 11 1.80 -21.31 6.67
CA THR A 11 2.44 -20.67 5.52
C THR A 11 2.55 -19.16 5.73
N LEU A 12 1.57 -18.51 6.26
CA LEU A 12 1.65 -17.09 6.66
C LEU A 12 2.68 -16.89 7.77
N ILE A 13 2.74 -17.80 8.75
CA ILE A 13 3.77 -17.81 9.81
C ILE A 13 5.15 -18.06 9.20
N THR A 14 5.31 -19.02 8.31
CA THR A 14 6.61 -19.35 7.69
C THR A 14 7.10 -18.25 6.76
N TYR A 15 6.21 -17.68 5.95
CA TYR A 15 6.53 -16.52 5.13
C TYR A 15 6.78 -15.25 5.95
N SER A 16 6.09 -15.08 7.08
CA SER A 16 6.35 -13.97 7.98
C SER A 16 7.58 -14.18 8.87
N ILE A 17 8.01 -15.44 9.11
CA ILE A 17 9.15 -15.76 9.97
C ILE A 17 10.45 -15.13 9.46
N ASP A 18 10.75 -15.16 8.17
CA ASP A 18 12.00 -14.58 7.66
C ASP A 18 12.02 -13.06 7.77
N ILE A 19 10.90 -12.40 7.50
CA ILE A 19 10.81 -10.95 7.70
C ILE A 19 10.69 -10.63 9.18
N LYS A 20 9.87 -11.33 9.94
CA LYS A 20 9.76 -11.12 11.38
C LYS A 20 11.08 -11.38 12.08
N LYS A 21 11.82 -12.42 11.70
CA LYS A 21 13.17 -12.67 12.20
C LYS A 21 14.11 -11.52 11.85
N LYS A 22 14.05 -10.99 10.63
CA LYS A 22 14.84 -9.85 10.22
C LYS A 22 14.43 -8.57 10.96
N PHE A 23 13.13 -8.35 11.20
CA PHE A 23 12.63 -7.28 12.05
C PHE A 23 13.06 -7.48 13.50
N SER A 24 12.93 -8.69 14.04
CA SER A 24 13.35 -9.04 15.38
C SER A 24 14.84 -8.82 15.59
N ASP A 25 15.67 -9.34 14.69
CA ASP A 25 17.13 -9.18 14.76
C ASP A 25 17.54 -7.71 14.63
N LYS A 26 16.84 -6.96 13.77
CA LYS A 26 17.13 -5.55 13.52
C LYS A 26 16.71 -4.62 14.67
N TYR A 27 15.58 -4.92 15.32
CA TYR A 27 14.98 -4.07 16.34
C TYR A 27 15.04 -4.69 17.75
N MET A 28 15.74 -5.79 17.91
CA MET A 28 15.85 -6.56 19.18
C MET A 28 14.48 -6.91 19.78
N ILE A 29 13.50 -7.19 18.92
CA ILE A 29 12.15 -7.57 19.33
C ILE A 29 12.06 -9.09 19.43
N ASP A 30 11.67 -9.59 20.58
CA ASP A 30 11.36 -11.00 20.72
C ASP A 30 10.03 -11.32 20.02
N LEU A 31 10.12 -12.08 18.93
CA LEU A 31 8.96 -12.50 18.15
C LEU A 31 7.96 -13.34 18.94
N HIS A 32 8.43 -14.09 19.92
CA HIS A 32 7.55 -14.89 20.79
C HIS A 32 6.69 -14.03 21.69
N THR A 33 7.12 -12.80 22.01
CA THR A 33 6.31 -11.85 22.79
C THR A 33 5.34 -11.05 21.94
N TRP A 34 5.49 -11.10 20.61
CA TRP A 34 4.67 -10.30 19.69
C TRP A 34 3.45 -11.05 19.16
N LEU A 35 3.58 -12.36 18.95
CA LEU A 35 2.45 -13.20 18.55
C LEU A 35 1.77 -13.78 19.77
N PRO A 36 0.44 -13.76 19.81
CA PRO A 36 -0.30 -14.59 20.76
C PRO A 36 0.19 -16.04 20.66
N ASN A 37 0.42 -16.67 21.81
CA ASN A 37 1.05 -17.98 21.87
C ASN A 37 0.13 -19.11 21.41
N THR A 38 -1.17 -18.84 21.31
CA THR A 38 -2.17 -19.83 20.92
C THR A 38 -3.07 -19.34 19.79
N PHE A 39 -3.61 -20.30 19.06
CA PHE A 39 -4.57 -20.00 17.99
C PHE A 39 -5.88 -19.38 18.52
N GLU A 40 -6.28 -19.70 19.72
CA GLU A 40 -7.47 -19.12 20.34
C GLU A 40 -7.24 -17.66 20.76
N GLU A 41 -6.05 -17.33 21.21
CA GLU A 41 -5.65 -15.94 21.47
C GLU A 41 -5.63 -15.11 20.18
N LEU A 42 -5.14 -15.69 19.07
CA LEU A 42 -5.15 -15.04 17.77
C LEU A 42 -6.56 -14.78 17.25
N LYS A 43 -7.51 -15.68 17.51
CA LYS A 43 -8.91 -15.48 17.14
C LYS A 43 -9.59 -14.38 17.94
N ALA A 44 -9.12 -14.09 19.13
CA ALA A 44 -9.67 -13.05 19.98
C ALA A 44 -9.35 -11.64 19.47
N PHE A 45 -8.31 -11.49 18.63
CA PHE A 45 -7.89 -10.20 18.09
C PHE A 45 -8.44 -9.99 16.68
N ASN A 46 -9.10 -8.87 16.47
CA ASN A 46 -9.40 -8.41 15.12
C ASN A 46 -8.15 -7.75 14.48
N GLU A 47 -8.23 -7.48 13.18
CA GLU A 47 -7.10 -6.93 12.41
C GLU A 47 -6.63 -5.56 12.96
N ASP A 48 -7.54 -4.74 13.50
CA ASP A 48 -7.22 -3.44 14.08
C ASP A 48 -6.48 -3.57 15.42
N GLU A 49 -6.80 -4.58 16.21
CA GLU A 49 -6.13 -4.85 17.49
C GLU A 49 -4.72 -5.41 17.26
N LEU A 50 -4.56 -6.35 16.34
CA LEU A 50 -3.24 -6.84 15.93
C LEU A 50 -2.37 -5.71 15.37
N TYR A 51 -2.98 -4.80 14.62
CA TYR A 51 -2.31 -3.60 14.13
C TYR A 51 -1.85 -2.69 15.27
N LYS A 52 -2.72 -2.38 16.24
CA LYS A 52 -2.37 -1.56 17.40
C LYS A 52 -1.22 -2.18 18.22
N MET A 53 -1.29 -3.48 18.47
CA MET A 53 -0.22 -4.18 19.17
C MET A 53 1.11 -4.12 18.42
N ALA A 54 1.08 -4.24 17.10
CA ALA A 54 2.27 -4.11 16.27
C ALA A 54 2.85 -2.69 16.34
N VAL A 55 2.01 -1.66 16.25
CA VAL A 55 2.40 -0.25 16.34
C VAL A 55 3.02 0.07 17.70
N GLU A 56 2.40 -0.34 18.79
CA GLU A 56 2.89 -0.08 20.15
C GLU A 56 4.26 -0.70 20.38
N LYS A 57 4.46 -1.95 19.95
CA LYS A 57 5.74 -2.65 20.13
C LYS A 57 6.86 -2.15 19.23
N TYR A 58 6.57 -1.84 17.98
CA TYR A 58 7.57 -1.30 17.04
C TYR A 58 8.00 0.12 17.39
N HIS A 59 7.15 0.89 18.03
CA HIS A 59 7.46 2.27 18.41
C HIS A 59 8.57 2.35 19.47
N TYR A 60 8.67 1.34 20.34
CA TYR A 60 9.63 1.30 21.45
C TYR A 60 11.06 0.92 21.06
N HIS A 61 11.26 0.24 19.93
CA HIS A 61 12.53 -0.39 19.58
C HIS A 61 13.15 0.10 18.28
N LYS A 62 12.70 1.23 17.78
CA LYS A 62 13.21 1.78 16.53
C LYS A 62 14.66 2.27 16.67
N ASP A 63 15.61 1.45 16.28
CA ASP A 63 16.98 1.91 16.03
C ASP A 63 17.00 2.71 14.73
N LYS A 64 17.21 4.02 14.85
CA LYS A 64 17.26 4.98 13.74
C LYS A 64 18.39 4.72 12.76
N SER A 65 19.33 3.84 13.08
CA SER A 65 20.52 3.57 12.27
C SER A 65 20.33 2.48 11.21
N ASN A 66 19.21 1.73 11.24
CA ASN A 66 18.99 0.58 10.38
C ASN A 66 18.00 0.86 9.25
N PHE A 67 18.51 1.01 8.05
CA PHE A 67 17.72 1.32 6.86
C PHE A 67 17.60 0.14 5.91
N TYR A 68 16.45 0.05 5.24
CA TYR A 68 16.23 -0.98 4.23
C TYR A 68 16.89 -0.60 2.90
N SER A 69 17.58 -1.55 2.31
CA SER A 69 18.00 -1.45 0.91
C SER A 69 16.80 -1.56 -0.03
N GLN A 70 16.94 -1.12 -1.27
CA GLN A 70 15.89 -1.27 -2.28
C GLN A 70 15.48 -2.74 -2.50
N LYS A 71 16.40 -3.68 -2.34
CA LYS A 71 16.11 -5.12 -2.41
C LYS A 71 15.22 -5.57 -1.27
N GLU A 72 15.45 -5.04 -0.08
CA GLU A 72 14.64 -5.36 1.11
C GLU A 72 13.26 -4.77 1.01
N PHE A 73 13.10 -3.54 0.52
CA PHE A 73 11.79 -2.96 0.24
C PHE A 73 10.96 -3.84 -0.69
N LYS A 74 11.55 -4.37 -1.75
CA LYS A 74 10.86 -5.29 -2.66
C LYS A 74 10.44 -6.60 -1.99
N GLN A 75 11.18 -7.05 -0.99
CA GLN A 75 10.77 -8.22 -0.19
C GLN A 75 9.60 -7.88 0.73
N ILE A 76 9.66 -6.73 1.40
CA ILE A 76 8.59 -6.25 2.30
C ILE A 76 7.30 -6.05 1.52
N GLU A 77 7.34 -5.45 0.35
CA GLU A 77 6.17 -5.26 -0.52
C GLU A 77 5.39 -6.55 -0.80
N LYS A 78 6.07 -7.71 -0.87
CA LYS A 78 5.43 -9.00 -1.13
C LYS A 78 4.53 -9.51 0.00
N PHE A 79 4.64 -8.93 1.19
CA PHE A 79 3.78 -9.29 2.33
C PHE A 79 2.47 -8.54 2.32
N VAL A 80 2.37 -7.48 1.55
CA VAL A 80 1.15 -6.71 1.41
C VAL A 80 0.28 -7.34 0.33
N ASN A 81 -0.92 -7.74 0.70
CA ASN A 81 -1.91 -8.20 -0.25
C ASN A 81 -2.55 -6.98 -0.96
N ILE A 82 -2.08 -6.70 -2.17
CA ILE A 82 -2.54 -5.54 -2.93
C ILE A 82 -4.03 -5.62 -3.30
N GLU A 83 -4.60 -6.80 -3.40
CA GLU A 83 -6.05 -6.96 -3.64
C GLU A 83 -6.84 -6.47 -2.44
N LYS A 84 -6.41 -6.80 -1.20
CA LYS A 84 -7.03 -6.27 0.02
C LYS A 84 -6.88 -4.76 0.13
N VAL A 85 -5.72 -4.18 -0.21
CA VAL A 85 -5.55 -2.72 -0.26
C VAL A 85 -6.59 -2.10 -1.18
N ASN A 86 -6.78 -2.65 -2.38
CA ASN A 86 -7.78 -2.13 -3.33
C ASN A 86 -9.21 -2.34 -2.83
N GLN A 87 -9.52 -3.45 -2.16
CA GLN A 87 -10.84 -3.69 -1.56
C GLN A 87 -11.15 -2.63 -0.51
N TYR A 88 -10.29 -2.42 0.49
CA TYR A 88 -10.49 -1.40 1.51
C TYR A 88 -10.61 0.00 0.91
N PHE A 89 -9.80 0.30 -0.11
CA PHE A 89 -9.82 1.61 -0.77
C PHE A 89 -11.15 1.83 -1.51
N VAL A 90 -11.60 0.87 -2.34
CA VAL A 90 -12.82 1.02 -3.13
C VAL A 90 -14.07 1.02 -2.28
N GLU A 91 -14.12 0.21 -1.21
CA GLU A 91 -15.22 0.22 -0.25
C GLU A 91 -15.38 1.60 0.39
N ARG A 92 -14.27 2.18 0.82
CA ARG A 92 -14.26 3.52 1.40
C ARG A 92 -14.64 4.59 0.38
N LEU A 93 -14.10 4.51 -0.83
CA LEU A 93 -14.44 5.42 -1.92
C LEU A 93 -15.93 5.40 -2.22
N ASN A 94 -16.51 4.23 -2.42
CA ASN A 94 -17.93 4.08 -2.71
C ASN A 94 -18.81 4.59 -1.57
N LYS A 95 -18.39 4.37 -0.32
CA LYS A 95 -19.09 4.93 0.85
C LYS A 95 -19.09 6.47 0.86
N GLU A 96 -17.97 7.10 0.54
CA GLU A 96 -17.89 8.56 0.48
C GLU A 96 -18.66 9.11 -0.72
N ARG A 97 -18.58 8.46 -1.88
CA ARG A 97 -19.35 8.82 -3.07
C ARG A 97 -20.87 8.75 -2.81
N ALA A 98 -21.33 7.70 -2.13
CA ALA A 98 -22.73 7.58 -1.73
C ALA A 98 -23.21 8.74 -0.84
N LYS A 99 -22.39 9.20 0.10
CA LYS A 99 -22.70 10.37 0.95
C LYS A 99 -22.85 11.67 0.14
N LEU A 100 -22.21 11.75 -1.00
CA LEU A 100 -22.29 12.88 -1.93
C LEU A 100 -23.41 12.72 -2.98
N GLY A 101 -24.21 11.66 -2.91
CA GLY A 101 -25.26 11.36 -3.88
C GLY A 101 -24.72 10.90 -5.24
N LEU A 102 -23.45 10.49 -5.31
CA LEU A 102 -22.83 9.97 -6.52
C LEU A 102 -23.02 8.46 -6.63
N SER A 103 -22.83 7.92 -7.85
CA SER A 103 -22.75 6.48 -8.05
C SER A 103 -21.65 5.86 -7.17
N SER A 104 -22.01 4.79 -6.46
CA SER A 104 -21.17 4.05 -5.53
C SER A 104 -20.81 2.65 -6.06
N ASP A 105 -20.74 2.49 -7.38
CA ASP A 105 -20.46 1.24 -8.09
C ASP A 105 -19.08 1.23 -8.76
N VAL A 106 -18.15 2.08 -8.29
CA VAL A 106 -16.76 2.07 -8.75
C VAL A 106 -16.15 0.71 -8.44
N ARG A 107 -15.47 0.13 -9.44
CA ARG A 107 -14.93 -1.23 -9.37
C ARG A 107 -13.40 -1.23 -9.46
N ILE A 108 -12.81 -2.28 -8.91
CA ILE A 108 -11.38 -2.55 -9.04
C ILE A 108 -11.08 -3.07 -10.46
N ASP A 109 -10.02 -2.55 -11.07
CA ASP A 109 -9.52 -3.03 -12.37
C ASP A 109 -8.06 -3.47 -12.26
N ASN A 110 -7.81 -4.75 -12.53
CA ASN A 110 -6.48 -5.34 -12.39
C ASN A 110 -5.46 -4.76 -13.38
N THR A 111 -5.90 -4.24 -14.53
CA THR A 111 -5.00 -3.58 -15.48
C THR A 111 -4.52 -2.24 -14.93
N LEU A 112 -5.43 -1.49 -14.28
CA LEU A 112 -5.07 -0.25 -13.59
C LEU A 112 -4.14 -0.52 -12.40
N ILE A 113 -4.35 -1.60 -11.63
CA ILE A 113 -3.43 -2.01 -10.54
C ILE A 113 -2.02 -2.29 -11.10
N LYS A 114 -1.91 -2.99 -12.23
CA LYS A 114 -0.62 -3.26 -12.88
C LYS A 114 0.05 -1.97 -13.39
N ALA A 115 -0.72 -1.07 -13.99
CA ALA A 115 -0.22 0.23 -14.42
C ALA A 115 0.28 1.06 -13.23
N ALA A 116 -0.50 1.11 -12.14
CA ALA A 116 -0.12 1.78 -10.90
C ALA A 116 1.18 1.20 -10.30
N LYS A 117 1.40 -0.13 -10.39
CA LYS A 117 2.66 -0.75 -9.94
C LYS A 117 3.86 -0.31 -10.76
N ILE A 118 3.72 -0.25 -12.09
CA ILE A 118 4.81 0.24 -12.96
C ILE A 118 5.14 1.69 -12.58
N ARG A 119 4.13 2.54 -12.44
CA ARG A 119 4.33 3.94 -12.11
C ARG A 119 4.93 4.16 -10.73
N SER A 120 4.44 3.46 -9.71
CA SER A 120 5.00 3.57 -8.35
C SER A 120 6.47 3.12 -8.29
N ASN A 121 6.85 2.09 -9.05
CA ASN A 121 8.25 1.69 -9.19
C ASN A 121 9.09 2.79 -9.88
N GLU A 122 8.56 3.46 -10.91
CA GLU A 122 9.23 4.57 -11.58
C GLU A 122 9.45 5.76 -10.62
N LEU A 123 8.43 6.09 -9.81
CA LEU A 123 8.52 7.16 -8.80
C LEU A 123 9.54 6.82 -7.70
N ALA A 124 9.49 5.60 -7.19
CA ALA A 124 10.43 5.13 -6.16
C ALA A 124 11.88 5.10 -6.67
N ALA A 125 12.10 4.66 -7.91
CA ALA A 125 13.43 4.68 -8.53
C ALA A 125 13.95 6.10 -8.76
N ALA A 126 13.06 7.03 -9.13
CA ALA A 126 13.38 8.44 -9.30
C ALA A 126 13.46 9.22 -7.97
N LYS A 127 13.03 8.62 -6.85
CA LYS A 127 12.93 9.20 -5.50
C LYS A 127 12.11 10.50 -5.41
N ARG A 128 11.27 10.74 -6.40
CA ARG A 128 10.44 11.94 -6.52
C ARG A 128 9.08 11.62 -7.14
N ILE A 129 8.11 12.51 -6.93
CA ILE A 129 6.82 12.45 -7.62
C ILE A 129 6.86 13.29 -8.90
N SER A 130 6.24 12.78 -9.96
CA SER A 130 6.04 13.48 -11.23
C SER A 130 4.99 12.75 -12.04
N HIS A 131 4.06 13.47 -12.65
CA HIS A 131 3.11 12.92 -13.63
C HIS A 131 3.80 12.52 -14.93
N LYS A 132 4.95 13.10 -15.23
CA LYS A 132 5.77 12.62 -16.34
C LYS A 132 6.59 11.41 -15.95
N ARG A 133 6.66 10.45 -16.85
CA ARG A 133 7.47 9.24 -16.69
C ARG A 133 8.97 9.54 -16.84
N PRO A 134 9.89 8.63 -16.44
CA PRO A 134 11.32 8.86 -16.57
C PRO A 134 11.80 9.17 -18.00
N ASN A 135 11.14 8.61 -19.00
CA ASN A 135 11.38 8.88 -20.43
C ASN A 135 10.75 10.20 -20.93
N LYS A 136 10.24 11.04 -20.02
CA LYS A 136 9.58 12.33 -20.27
C LYS A 136 8.22 12.24 -20.99
N THR A 137 7.68 11.05 -21.20
CA THR A 137 6.32 10.88 -21.71
C THR A 137 5.29 11.10 -20.60
N GLU A 138 4.02 11.24 -20.97
CA GLU A 138 2.92 11.42 -20.03
C GLU A 138 2.59 10.11 -19.29
N TYR A 139 1.95 10.20 -18.10
CA TYR A 139 1.67 9.05 -17.23
C TYR A 139 0.85 7.96 -17.96
N TRP A 140 -0.11 8.33 -18.81
CA TRP A 140 -0.98 7.36 -19.49
C TRP A 140 -0.25 6.46 -20.49
N THR A 141 0.95 6.85 -20.93
CA THR A 141 1.77 5.96 -21.79
C THR A 141 2.20 4.68 -21.08
N VAL A 142 1.99 4.56 -19.76
CA VAL A 142 2.17 3.31 -19.05
C VAL A 142 1.24 2.20 -19.57
N PHE A 143 0.06 2.59 -20.08
CA PHE A 143 -0.91 1.64 -20.62
C PHE A 143 -0.40 0.86 -21.83
N GLU A 144 0.55 1.39 -22.60
CA GLU A 144 1.23 0.61 -23.64
C GLU A 144 1.83 -0.70 -23.14
N LYS A 145 2.22 -0.76 -21.85
CA LYS A 145 2.85 -1.93 -21.22
C LYS A 145 1.86 -2.92 -20.62
N VAL A 146 0.63 -2.52 -20.41
CA VAL A 146 -0.39 -3.35 -19.72
C VAL A 146 -1.59 -3.65 -20.60
N ASP A 147 -2.13 -2.64 -21.26
CA ASP A 147 -3.22 -2.74 -22.23
C ASP A 147 -3.28 -1.47 -23.07
N ARG A 148 -2.80 -1.55 -24.32
CA ARG A 148 -2.71 -0.40 -25.22
C ARG A 148 -4.07 0.22 -25.56
N SER A 149 -5.15 -0.55 -25.49
CA SER A 149 -6.51 -0.05 -25.76
C SER A 149 -6.97 1.01 -24.76
N LEU A 150 -6.32 1.10 -23.59
CA LEU A 150 -6.63 2.09 -22.55
C LEU A 150 -6.03 3.47 -22.82
N MET A 151 -5.08 3.58 -23.75
CA MET A 151 -4.43 4.86 -24.03
C MET A 151 -5.37 5.92 -24.62
N GLU A 152 -6.44 5.50 -25.28
CA GLU A 152 -7.44 6.37 -25.87
C GLU A 152 -8.60 6.69 -24.92
N LYS A 153 -8.59 6.10 -23.72
CA LYS A 153 -9.63 6.31 -22.71
C LYS A 153 -9.25 7.44 -21.78
N TYR A 154 -10.27 8.18 -21.32
CA TYR A 154 -10.06 9.16 -20.26
C TYR A 154 -9.62 8.45 -18.97
N SER A 155 -8.47 8.85 -18.47
CA SER A 155 -7.90 8.37 -17.23
C SER A 155 -7.30 9.52 -16.44
N PHE A 156 -7.18 9.34 -15.12
CA PHE A 156 -6.41 10.23 -14.27
C PHE A 156 -5.40 9.45 -13.44
N GLU A 157 -4.41 10.16 -12.95
CA GLU A 157 -3.40 9.63 -12.05
C GLU A 157 -3.33 10.51 -10.80
N ASN A 158 -3.59 9.94 -9.63
CA ASN A 158 -3.20 10.55 -8.36
C ASN A 158 -1.92 9.89 -7.87
N ILE A 159 -0.95 10.70 -7.49
CA ILE A 159 0.33 10.23 -6.95
C ILE A 159 0.60 10.83 -5.58
N LEU A 160 1.28 10.07 -4.73
CA LEU A 160 1.71 10.58 -3.44
C LEU A 160 3.09 10.04 -3.06
N LYS A 161 3.79 10.80 -2.21
CA LYS A 161 5.04 10.42 -1.57
C LYS A 161 4.86 10.66 -0.07
N VAL A 162 4.83 9.62 0.72
CA VAL A 162 4.61 9.71 2.16
C VAL A 162 5.70 9.00 2.95
N SER A 163 6.12 9.61 4.04
CA SER A 163 7.02 8.99 5.01
C SER A 163 6.22 8.03 5.90
N ILE A 164 6.70 6.81 6.04
CA ILE A 164 6.15 5.86 7.00
C ILE A 164 7.21 5.62 8.07
N SER A 165 6.92 6.06 9.28
CA SER A 165 7.85 5.92 10.41
C SER A 165 7.71 4.61 11.16
N ASN A 166 6.70 3.82 10.84
CA ASN A 166 6.35 2.60 11.53
C ASN A 166 6.23 1.44 10.54
N GLU A 167 7.05 0.42 10.72
CA GLU A 167 7.13 -0.73 9.82
C GLU A 167 5.84 -1.57 9.82
N ALA A 168 5.14 -1.67 10.94
CA ALA A 168 3.87 -2.38 10.99
C ALA A 168 2.81 -1.70 10.10
N GLN A 169 2.84 -0.37 10.02
CA GLN A 169 1.99 0.40 9.10
C GLN A 169 2.33 0.14 7.63
N MET A 170 3.60 -0.14 7.32
CA MET A 170 4.03 -0.45 5.95
C MET A 170 3.39 -1.72 5.40
N ILE A 171 3.07 -2.69 6.24
CA ILE A 171 2.55 -4.00 5.83
C ILE A 171 1.06 -4.19 6.15
N SER A 172 0.40 -3.21 6.76
CA SER A 172 -1.03 -3.26 7.02
C SER A 172 -1.80 -2.76 5.80
N GLU A 173 -2.52 -3.64 5.12
CA GLU A 173 -3.32 -3.32 3.94
C GLU A 173 -4.36 -2.26 4.22
N LYS A 174 -5.03 -2.37 5.36
CA LYS A 174 -6.07 -1.41 5.78
C LYS A 174 -5.47 -0.04 6.09
N PHE A 175 -4.31 -0.02 6.77
CA PHE A 175 -3.62 1.24 7.03
C PHE A 175 -3.20 1.92 5.72
N ILE A 176 -2.55 1.18 4.81
CA ILE A 176 -2.10 1.71 3.52
C ILE A 176 -3.28 2.28 2.74
N ALA A 177 -4.37 1.52 2.62
CA ALA A 177 -5.56 1.96 1.90
C ALA A 177 -6.17 3.24 2.49
N ASN A 178 -6.32 3.29 3.82
CA ASN A 178 -6.89 4.45 4.51
C ASN A 178 -5.96 5.66 4.42
N TYR A 179 -4.66 5.46 4.62
CA TYR A 179 -3.69 6.54 4.57
C TYR A 179 -3.62 7.20 3.19
N PHE A 180 -3.61 6.38 2.12
CA PHE A 180 -3.67 6.89 0.76
C PHE A 180 -4.97 7.62 0.48
N PHE A 181 -6.08 7.02 0.91
CA PHE A 181 -7.40 7.62 0.74
C PHE A 181 -7.48 9.00 1.39
N ASP A 182 -7.07 9.12 2.67
CA ASP A 182 -7.10 10.38 3.40
C ASP A 182 -6.17 11.41 2.78
N SER A 183 -4.94 11.02 2.43
CA SER A 183 -3.97 11.91 1.79
C SER A 183 -4.49 12.50 0.47
N TRP A 184 -5.14 11.70 -0.36
CA TRP A 184 -5.73 12.20 -1.61
C TRP A 184 -7.03 12.97 -1.37
N LYS A 185 -7.83 12.59 -0.37
CA LYS A 185 -9.05 13.31 -0.02
C LYS A 185 -8.77 14.71 0.53
N GLU A 186 -7.69 14.89 1.26
CA GLU A 186 -7.27 16.19 1.82
C GLU A 186 -6.72 17.15 0.75
N SER A 187 -6.37 16.65 -0.44
CA SER A 187 -5.93 17.45 -1.58
C SER A 187 -7.12 17.71 -2.51
N PRO A 188 -7.58 18.95 -2.68
CA PRO A 188 -8.75 19.27 -3.52
C PRO A 188 -8.61 18.75 -4.96
N GLU A 189 -7.44 18.90 -5.58
CA GLU A 189 -7.17 18.43 -6.95
C GLU A 189 -7.28 16.92 -7.08
N HIS A 190 -6.74 16.16 -6.13
CA HIS A 190 -6.84 14.70 -6.14
C HIS A 190 -8.24 14.22 -5.79
N TRP A 191 -8.92 14.91 -4.87
CA TRP A 191 -10.29 14.57 -4.46
C TRP A 191 -11.27 14.74 -5.60
N GLU A 192 -11.14 15.81 -6.39
CA GLU A 192 -12.00 16.08 -7.55
C GLU A 192 -12.06 14.87 -8.50
N PHE A 193 -10.93 14.24 -8.79
CA PHE A 193 -10.90 13.03 -9.61
C PHE A 193 -11.58 11.82 -8.95
N MET A 194 -11.43 11.67 -7.64
CA MET A 194 -12.05 10.54 -6.91
C MET A 194 -13.58 10.65 -6.84
N ILE A 195 -14.10 11.86 -6.89
CA ILE A 195 -15.55 12.12 -6.90
C ILE A 195 -16.11 12.46 -8.29
N ASP A 196 -15.35 12.26 -9.35
CA ASP A 196 -15.84 12.41 -10.73
C ASP A 196 -17.11 11.53 -10.93
N PRO A 197 -18.28 12.12 -11.32
CA PRO A 197 -19.51 11.36 -11.49
C PRO A 197 -19.41 10.22 -12.51
N GLU A 198 -18.48 10.34 -13.46
CA GLU A 198 -18.27 9.34 -14.50
C GLU A 198 -17.22 8.28 -14.15
N LEU A 199 -16.58 8.37 -12.99
CA LEU A 199 -15.62 7.36 -12.53
C LEU A 199 -16.29 5.99 -12.40
N ARG A 200 -15.70 4.97 -13.05
CA ARG A 200 -16.20 3.58 -13.04
C ARG A 200 -15.20 2.58 -12.50
N LYS A 201 -13.92 2.82 -12.73
CA LYS A 201 -12.87 1.85 -12.41
C LYS A 201 -11.69 2.53 -11.75
N ILE A 202 -11.07 1.83 -10.81
CA ILE A 202 -9.82 2.25 -10.17
C ILE A 202 -8.84 1.10 -10.03
N GLY A 203 -7.57 1.47 -9.87
CA GLY A 203 -6.50 0.57 -9.43
C GLY A 203 -5.47 1.33 -8.62
N VAL A 204 -5.21 0.87 -7.40
CA VAL A 204 -4.21 1.43 -6.48
C VAL A 204 -3.02 0.48 -6.39
N ASN A 205 -1.83 1.04 -6.42
CA ASN A 205 -0.61 0.30 -6.07
C ASN A 205 0.44 1.25 -5.51
N PHE A 206 1.52 0.68 -5.00
CA PHE A 206 2.61 1.44 -4.39
C PHE A 206 3.95 0.74 -4.53
N SER A 207 5.01 1.49 -4.20
CA SER A 207 6.36 0.96 -4.07
C SER A 207 7.08 1.65 -2.93
N PHE A 208 7.79 0.88 -2.13
CA PHE A 208 8.67 1.43 -1.10
C PHE A 208 9.98 1.90 -1.71
N GLY A 209 10.52 2.96 -1.14
CA GLY A 209 11.80 3.54 -1.54
C GLY A 209 12.41 4.38 -0.43
N SER A 210 13.51 5.02 -0.73
CA SER A 210 14.17 5.99 0.13
C SER A 210 13.92 7.42 -0.37
N SER A 211 14.18 8.40 0.49
CA SER A 211 14.22 9.83 0.10
C SER A 211 15.67 10.28 -0.04
N ASP A 212 15.93 11.16 -1.02
CA ASP A 212 17.22 11.85 -1.13
C ASP A 212 17.27 13.12 -0.26
N ASP A 213 16.11 13.62 0.21
CA ASP A 213 15.98 14.96 0.76
C ASP A 213 16.42 15.10 2.22
N THR A 214 16.87 14.02 2.86
CA THR A 214 17.25 14.08 4.28
C THR A 214 18.50 13.28 4.54
N ASN A 215 19.37 13.79 5.43
CA ASN A 215 20.43 13.02 6.07
C ASN A 215 19.89 11.87 6.95
N PHE A 216 18.57 11.71 6.99
CA PHE A 216 17.84 10.65 7.65
C PHE A 216 17.17 9.81 6.58
N LEU A 217 17.55 8.56 6.47
CA LEU A 217 16.90 7.61 5.58
C LEU A 217 15.49 7.33 6.11
N VAL A 218 14.55 8.07 5.61
CA VAL A 218 13.14 7.88 5.89
C VAL A 218 12.57 6.88 4.87
N GLN A 219 11.84 5.90 5.36
CA GLN A 219 11.12 4.98 4.51
C GLN A 219 9.98 5.71 3.82
N ILE A 220 9.97 5.70 2.51
CA ILE A 220 8.97 6.39 1.70
C ILE A 220 8.09 5.37 1.01
N ASN A 221 6.79 5.62 1.03
CA ASN A 221 5.82 4.92 0.21
C ASN A 221 5.40 5.84 -0.96
N TYR A 222 5.60 5.36 -2.17
CA TYR A 222 5.18 6.01 -3.41
C TYR A 222 3.89 5.37 -3.88
N GLY A 223 2.76 6.01 -3.58
CA GLY A 223 1.42 5.55 -3.95
C GLY A 223 0.98 6.10 -5.29
N VAL A 224 0.25 5.28 -6.04
CA VAL A 224 -0.38 5.64 -7.31
C VAL A 224 -1.80 5.11 -7.34
N LEU A 225 -2.76 5.97 -7.66
CA LEU A 225 -4.13 5.62 -7.99
C LEU A 225 -4.37 6.00 -9.46
N PHE A 226 -4.75 5.02 -10.27
CA PHE A 226 -5.37 5.26 -11.55
C PHE A 226 -6.89 5.16 -11.44
N GLY A 227 -7.58 6.10 -12.07
CA GLY A 227 -9.02 6.04 -12.26
C GLY A 227 -9.38 6.17 -13.74
N MET A 228 -10.53 5.61 -14.12
CA MET A 228 -11.02 5.59 -15.48
C MET A 228 -12.54 5.69 -15.52
N ARG A 229 -13.05 6.43 -16.50
CA ARG A 229 -14.47 6.50 -16.86
C ARG A 229 -14.94 5.28 -17.63
#